data_012ea350370b325e31e51d42f3242e2c
#
_entry.id   012ea350370b325e31e51d42f3242e2c
#
_cell.length_a   1.000
_cell.length_b   1.000
_cell.length_c   1.000
_cell.angle_alpha   90.00
_cell.angle_beta   90.00
_cell.angle_gamma   90.00
#
_symmetry.space_group_name_H-M   'P 1'
#
loop_
_entity.id
_entity.type
_entity.pdbx_description
1 polymer ?
#
loop_
_entity_poly.entity_id
_entity_poly.type
_entity_poly.pdbx_seq_one_letter_code
_entity_poly.pdbx_strand_id
1 'polypeptide(L)'
;FHVSRLVVLSMLAAGCAIPQVPSRTVYEDPVNFVRLELDANVLPEWPPGHFTHPAQFSHDQVRRVLMGLTVQEHRASIQRWIGGDSIRLPMFRDGEIAILVPQLVEALRLARENERVTYYLSQPQTSVKRIITSGGLYVRGTELHFILGNWQTVYGIPAYGMIYDRRYPMNPIVSKGFDLFFDLDQAMVIQSTSIWDWLLANSKDELVIDLARVFPGQPV
;
A
#
# COMPACT_ATOMS: atom_id res chain seq x y z
N PHE A 1 14.99 -45.41 23.24
CA PHE A 1 15.39 -44.05 23.68
C PHE A 1 15.93 -43.16 22.55
N HIS A 2 16.55 -43.71 21.47
CA HIS A 2 17.09 -42.90 20.35
C HIS A 2 16.03 -42.49 19.33
N VAL A 3 15.04 -43.32 19.07
CA VAL A 3 13.95 -43.05 18.10
C VAL A 3 13.06 -41.88 18.58
N SER A 4 12.78 -41.81 19.89
CA SER A 4 11.97 -40.74 20.49
C SER A 4 12.64 -39.36 20.38
N ARG A 5 13.98 -39.30 20.47
CA ARG A 5 14.74 -38.06 20.31
C ARG A 5 14.79 -37.57 18.87
N LEU A 6 14.78 -38.47 17.88
CA LEU A 6 14.78 -38.12 16.47
C LEU A 6 13.42 -37.54 16.04
N VAL A 7 12.31 -38.07 16.57
CA VAL A 7 10.95 -37.57 16.28
C VAL A 7 10.74 -36.18 16.86
N VAL A 8 11.26 -35.88 18.06
CA VAL A 8 11.17 -34.55 18.67
C VAL A 8 12.02 -33.53 17.92
N LEU A 9 13.19 -33.93 17.41
CA LEU A 9 14.07 -33.06 16.66
C LEU A 9 13.49 -32.72 15.26
N SER A 10 12.76 -33.64 14.62
CA SER A 10 12.10 -33.40 13.34
C SER A 10 10.84 -32.51 13.48
N MET A 11 10.16 -32.48 14.62
CA MET A 11 9.05 -31.58 14.89
C MET A 11 9.51 -30.13 15.13
N LEU A 12 10.73 -29.92 15.61
CA LEU A 12 11.30 -28.57 15.79
C LEU A 12 11.80 -27.95 14.48
N ALA A 13 11.98 -28.74 13.43
CA ALA A 13 12.39 -28.30 12.09
C ALA A 13 11.19 -27.87 11.20
N ALA A 14 9.95 -28.06 11.64
CA ALA A 14 8.78 -27.44 11.02
C ALA A 14 8.81 -25.93 11.33
N GLY A 15 9.75 -25.24 10.70
CA GLY A 15 9.86 -23.78 10.79
C GLY A 15 8.52 -23.16 10.39
N CYS A 16 8.05 -22.19 11.18
CA CYS A 16 6.88 -21.39 10.86
C CYS A 16 7.13 -20.69 9.50
N ALA A 17 6.76 -21.33 8.41
CA ALA A 17 6.69 -20.66 7.12
C ALA A 17 5.60 -19.59 7.25
N ILE A 18 5.98 -18.32 7.20
CA ILE A 18 5.01 -17.24 7.17
C ILE A 18 4.17 -17.45 5.90
N PRO A 19 2.82 -17.57 6.01
CA PRO A 19 1.97 -17.77 4.85
C PRO A 19 2.22 -16.65 3.83
N GLN A 20 2.55 -17.03 2.60
CA GLN A 20 2.68 -16.05 1.52
C GLN A 20 1.30 -15.79 0.95
N VAL A 21 0.92 -14.52 0.86
CA VAL A 21 -0.26 -14.13 0.09
C VAL A 21 0.04 -14.43 -1.38
N PRO A 22 -0.80 -15.24 -2.06
CA PRO A 22 -0.61 -15.50 -3.47
C PRO A 22 -0.59 -14.20 -4.26
N SER A 23 0.42 -14.01 -5.09
CA SER A 23 0.58 -12.80 -5.88
C SER A 23 1.01 -13.11 -7.31
N ARG A 24 0.60 -12.23 -8.25
CA ARG A 24 1.02 -12.25 -9.65
C ARG A 24 1.78 -10.97 -9.97
N THR A 25 2.98 -11.10 -10.51
CA THR A 25 3.80 -9.95 -10.90
C THR A 25 3.28 -9.36 -12.21
N VAL A 26 3.02 -8.04 -12.22
CA VAL A 26 2.72 -7.27 -13.43
C VAL A 26 4.00 -6.61 -13.95
N TYR A 27 4.79 -6.05 -13.03
CA TYR A 27 6.06 -5.42 -13.32
C TYR A 27 7.04 -5.68 -12.19
N GLU A 28 8.28 -5.95 -12.53
CA GLU A 28 9.38 -6.06 -11.56
C GLU A 28 10.70 -5.68 -12.21
N ASP A 29 11.43 -4.77 -11.59
CA ASP A 29 12.82 -4.48 -11.85
C ASP A 29 13.67 -4.76 -10.59
N PRO A 30 14.99 -4.59 -10.59
CA PRO A 30 15.83 -4.89 -9.43
C PRO A 30 15.43 -4.17 -8.14
N VAL A 31 14.71 -3.05 -8.23
CA VAL A 31 14.39 -2.20 -7.08
C VAL A 31 12.90 -1.95 -6.89
N ASN A 32 12.07 -2.04 -7.94
CA ASN A 32 10.65 -1.73 -7.90
C ASN A 32 9.81 -2.93 -8.32
N PHE A 33 8.54 -2.95 -7.90
CA PHE A 33 7.57 -3.88 -8.47
C PHE A 33 6.13 -3.35 -8.38
N VAL A 34 5.27 -3.88 -9.26
CA VAL A 34 3.80 -3.81 -9.18
C VAL A 34 3.27 -5.23 -9.29
N ARG A 35 2.43 -5.62 -8.36
CA ARG A 35 1.87 -6.99 -8.25
C ARG A 35 0.37 -6.94 -8.02
N LEU A 36 -0.28 -8.06 -8.33
CA LEU A 36 -1.66 -8.35 -7.96
C LEU A 36 -1.63 -9.34 -6.82
N GLU A 37 -2.18 -8.99 -5.69
CA GLU A 37 -2.20 -9.81 -4.48
C GLU A 37 -3.64 -10.14 -4.11
N LEU A 38 -3.88 -11.40 -3.75
CA LEU A 38 -5.17 -11.77 -3.18
C LEU A 38 -5.44 -10.95 -1.91
N ASP A 39 -6.69 -10.55 -1.73
CA ASP A 39 -7.09 -9.94 -0.48
C ASP A 39 -6.90 -10.94 0.67
N ALA A 40 -6.03 -10.63 1.62
CA ALA A 40 -5.74 -11.49 2.77
C ALA A 40 -6.97 -11.70 3.68
N ASN A 41 -7.98 -10.85 3.56
CA ASN A 41 -9.24 -10.97 4.30
C ASN A 41 -10.24 -11.92 3.64
N VAL A 42 -9.93 -12.46 2.45
CA VAL A 42 -10.76 -13.46 1.78
C VAL A 42 -10.46 -14.83 2.39
N LEU A 43 -11.24 -15.23 3.37
CA LEU A 43 -11.25 -16.60 3.85
C LEU A 43 -11.99 -17.48 2.82
N PRO A 44 -11.57 -18.74 2.62
CA PRO A 44 -12.23 -19.67 1.68
C PRO A 44 -13.71 -19.88 1.96
N GLU A 45 -14.13 -19.69 3.21
CA GLU A 45 -15.50 -19.90 3.69
C GLU A 45 -16.38 -18.65 3.55
N TRP A 46 -15.81 -17.49 3.21
CA TRP A 46 -16.53 -16.24 3.06
C TRP A 46 -16.58 -15.87 1.58
N PRO A 47 -17.69 -15.28 1.09
CA PRO A 47 -17.70 -14.80 -0.30
C PRO A 47 -16.56 -13.80 -0.47
N PRO A 48 -15.77 -13.93 -1.56
CA PRO A 48 -14.66 -13.02 -1.83
C PRO A 48 -15.14 -11.57 -1.81
N GLY A 49 -14.34 -10.69 -1.21
CA GLY A 49 -14.58 -9.26 -1.30
C GLY A 49 -14.62 -8.87 -2.78
N HIS A 50 -15.76 -8.35 -3.22
CA HIS A 50 -15.93 -8.01 -4.63
C HIS A 50 -15.39 -6.61 -4.87
N PHE A 51 -14.15 -6.54 -5.38
CA PHE A 51 -13.64 -5.33 -5.98
C PHE A 51 -14.24 -5.15 -7.37
N THR A 52 -14.35 -3.92 -7.82
CA THR A 52 -14.80 -3.61 -9.18
C THR A 52 -13.59 -3.72 -10.13
N HIS A 53 -13.09 -4.94 -10.25
CA HIS A 53 -12.01 -5.29 -11.16
C HIS A 53 -12.49 -6.33 -12.19
N PRO A 54 -11.96 -6.33 -13.43
CA PRO A 54 -10.97 -5.39 -13.98
C PRO A 54 -11.52 -3.97 -14.14
N ALA A 55 -10.69 -2.95 -13.88
CA ALA A 55 -11.02 -1.54 -14.04
C ALA A 55 -10.17 -0.91 -15.16
N GLN A 56 -10.79 -0.07 -16.00
CA GLN A 56 -10.13 0.53 -17.15
C GLN A 56 -9.83 2.00 -16.89
N PHE A 57 -8.55 2.33 -16.80
CA PHE A 57 -8.06 3.70 -16.64
C PHE A 57 -7.16 4.09 -17.80
N SER A 58 -7.24 5.34 -18.21
CA SER A 58 -6.23 5.93 -19.08
C SER A 58 -4.98 6.28 -18.30
N HIS A 59 -3.84 6.42 -18.99
CA HIS A 59 -2.60 6.90 -18.37
C HIS A 59 -2.77 8.27 -17.71
N ASP A 60 -3.56 9.15 -18.31
CA ASP A 60 -3.81 10.50 -17.79
C ASP A 60 -4.67 10.45 -16.53
N GLN A 61 -5.65 9.56 -16.45
CA GLN A 61 -6.45 9.38 -15.23
C GLN A 61 -5.59 8.88 -14.07
N VAL A 62 -4.78 7.83 -14.28
CA VAL A 62 -3.87 7.32 -13.24
C VAL A 62 -2.85 8.40 -12.86
N ARG A 63 -2.26 9.11 -13.83
CA ARG A 63 -1.34 10.23 -13.58
C ARG A 63 -2.00 11.31 -12.72
N ARG A 64 -3.23 11.73 -13.07
CA ARG A 64 -3.98 12.74 -12.33
C ARG A 64 -4.20 12.32 -10.87
N VAL A 65 -4.56 11.05 -10.64
CA VAL A 65 -4.73 10.54 -9.28
C VAL A 65 -3.40 10.59 -8.52
N LEU A 66 -2.32 10.03 -9.08
CA LEU A 66 -1.03 9.98 -8.40
C LEU A 66 -0.47 11.37 -8.07
N MET A 67 -0.65 12.34 -8.98
CA MET A 67 -0.23 13.74 -8.75
C MET A 67 -1.06 14.46 -7.69
N GLY A 68 -2.32 14.05 -7.51
CA GLY A 68 -3.21 14.62 -6.51
C GLY A 68 -2.97 14.11 -5.09
N LEU A 69 -2.25 12.99 -4.94
CA LEU A 69 -1.94 12.41 -3.64
C LEU A 69 -0.88 13.23 -2.90
N THR A 70 -1.19 13.65 -1.68
CA THR A 70 -0.29 14.42 -0.82
C THR A 70 -0.21 13.79 0.56
N VAL A 71 0.91 13.99 1.22
CA VAL A 71 1.20 13.47 2.55
C VAL A 71 1.54 14.62 3.49
N GLN A 72 1.02 14.56 4.70
CA GLN A 72 1.29 15.51 5.77
C GLN A 72 1.89 14.78 6.97
N GLU A 73 3.14 15.11 7.32
CA GLU A 73 3.80 14.52 8.48
C GLU A 73 3.18 14.97 9.80
N HIS A 74 3.08 14.06 10.76
CA HIS A 74 2.66 14.40 12.12
C HIS A 74 3.78 15.15 12.83
N ARG A 75 3.47 16.36 13.32
CA ARG A 75 4.35 17.08 14.24
C ARG A 75 3.98 16.78 15.68
N ALA A 76 4.98 16.67 16.56
CA ALA A 76 4.74 16.61 17.99
C ALA A 76 3.93 17.85 18.45
N SER A 77 3.08 17.69 19.48
CA SER A 77 2.16 18.74 19.95
C SER A 77 2.87 20.07 20.23
N ILE A 78 4.09 20.03 20.78
CA ILE A 78 4.89 21.23 21.03
C ILE A 78 5.35 21.90 19.74
N GLN A 79 5.75 21.12 18.71
CA GLN A 79 6.17 21.66 17.41
C GLN A 79 4.98 22.26 16.65
N ARG A 80 3.78 21.68 16.81
CA ARG A 80 2.54 22.20 16.23
C ARG A 80 2.14 23.52 16.85
N TRP A 81 2.30 23.66 18.17
CA TRP A 81 1.99 24.88 18.89
C TRP A 81 2.90 26.06 18.51
N ILE A 82 4.17 25.80 18.20
CA ILE A 82 5.16 26.85 17.85
C ILE A 82 5.15 27.17 16.35
N GLY A 83 5.01 26.17 15.48
CA GLY A 83 5.21 26.29 14.04
C GLY A 83 4.01 25.93 13.16
N GLY A 84 2.83 25.67 13.76
CA GLY A 84 1.64 25.20 13.02
C GLY A 84 1.76 23.79 12.47
N ASP A 85 0.79 23.38 11.66
CA ASP A 85 0.79 22.08 11.01
C ASP A 85 1.90 21.98 9.95
N SER A 86 2.34 20.75 9.67
CA SER A 86 3.31 20.52 8.60
C SER A 86 2.71 20.80 7.22
N ILE A 87 3.54 21.20 6.28
CA ILE A 87 3.13 21.43 4.90
C ILE A 87 2.79 20.07 4.27
N ARG A 88 1.75 20.04 3.45
CA ARG A 88 1.44 18.88 2.61
C ARG A 88 2.49 18.76 1.49
N LEU A 89 3.07 17.60 1.34
CA LEU A 89 4.09 17.30 0.32
C LEU A 89 3.51 16.33 -0.71
N PRO A 90 3.93 16.40 -1.99
CA PRO A 90 3.59 15.39 -2.97
C PRO A 90 3.99 13.99 -2.48
N MET A 91 3.09 13.03 -2.61
CA MET A 91 3.34 11.67 -2.18
C MET A 91 4.42 11.00 -3.06
N PHE A 92 4.35 11.22 -4.36
CA PHE A 92 5.26 10.66 -5.35
C PHE A 92 6.09 11.73 -6.03
N ARG A 93 7.31 11.38 -6.40
CA ARG A 93 8.17 12.17 -7.27
C ARG A 93 7.83 11.90 -8.73
N ASP A 94 8.17 12.81 -9.64
CA ASP A 94 7.89 12.66 -11.08
C ASP A 94 8.43 11.36 -11.67
N GLY A 95 9.64 10.94 -11.27
CA GLY A 95 10.25 9.68 -11.69
C GLY A 95 9.49 8.46 -11.21
N GLU A 96 8.92 8.50 -10.01
CA GLU A 96 8.09 7.43 -9.45
C GLU A 96 6.73 7.35 -10.17
N ILE A 97 6.13 8.50 -10.48
CA ILE A 97 4.90 8.59 -11.28
C ILE A 97 5.14 8.01 -12.69
N ALA A 98 6.28 8.34 -13.32
CA ALA A 98 6.62 7.82 -14.64
C ALA A 98 6.74 6.28 -14.67
N ILE A 99 7.24 5.67 -13.58
CA ILE A 99 7.30 4.22 -13.43
C ILE A 99 5.90 3.65 -13.15
N LEU A 100 5.15 4.23 -12.21
CA LEU A 100 3.90 3.67 -11.71
C LEU A 100 2.77 3.75 -12.73
N VAL A 101 2.63 4.86 -13.46
CA VAL A 101 1.47 5.11 -14.34
C VAL A 101 1.19 3.95 -15.30
N PRO A 102 2.13 3.54 -16.17
CA PRO A 102 1.86 2.45 -17.12
C PRO A 102 1.60 1.11 -16.41
N GLN A 103 2.28 0.88 -15.29
CA GLN A 103 2.18 -0.39 -14.57
C GLN A 103 0.85 -0.50 -13.81
N LEU A 104 0.35 0.58 -13.22
CA LEU A 104 -0.93 0.60 -12.52
C LEU A 104 -2.10 0.51 -13.49
N VAL A 105 -2.02 1.15 -14.66
CA VAL A 105 -3.03 0.98 -15.73
C VAL A 105 -3.16 -0.49 -16.11
N GLU A 106 -2.02 -1.14 -16.37
CA GLU A 106 -2.01 -2.56 -16.73
C GLU A 106 -2.45 -3.46 -15.57
N ALA A 107 -2.01 -3.18 -14.35
CA ALA A 107 -2.39 -3.94 -13.17
C ALA A 107 -3.90 -3.87 -12.92
N LEU A 108 -4.52 -2.69 -12.97
CA LEU A 108 -5.96 -2.52 -12.78
C LEU A 108 -6.78 -3.22 -13.87
N ARG A 109 -6.26 -3.24 -15.11
CA ARG A 109 -6.86 -3.96 -16.23
C ARG A 109 -6.80 -5.48 -16.08
N LEU A 110 -5.74 -6.00 -15.43
CA LEU A 110 -5.51 -7.45 -15.23
C LEU A 110 -6.03 -7.99 -13.91
N ALA A 111 -6.31 -7.11 -12.94
CA ALA A 111 -6.77 -7.50 -11.61
C ALA A 111 -8.12 -8.23 -11.67
N ARG A 112 -8.28 -9.21 -10.80
CA ARG A 112 -9.53 -9.95 -10.59
C ARG A 112 -10.32 -9.33 -9.43
N GLU A 113 -11.58 -9.68 -9.31
CA GLU A 113 -12.49 -9.18 -8.26
C GLU A 113 -11.99 -9.38 -6.82
N ASN A 114 -11.09 -10.32 -6.60
CA ASN A 114 -10.51 -10.64 -5.29
C ASN A 114 -9.03 -10.24 -5.16
N GLU A 115 -8.48 -9.49 -6.13
CA GLU A 115 -7.08 -9.06 -6.14
C GLU A 115 -6.97 -7.55 -5.94
N ARG A 116 -6.02 -7.15 -5.11
CA ARG A 116 -5.58 -5.76 -4.96
C ARG A 116 -4.30 -5.53 -5.74
N VAL A 117 -4.14 -4.34 -6.26
CA VAL A 117 -2.86 -3.90 -6.85
C VAL A 117 -1.95 -3.44 -5.73
N THR A 118 -0.73 -3.97 -5.67
CA THR A 118 0.29 -3.52 -4.73
C THR A 118 1.50 -2.99 -5.46
N TYR A 119 2.19 -2.01 -4.86
CA TYR A 119 3.39 -1.42 -5.43
C TYR A 119 4.47 -1.26 -4.36
N TYR A 120 5.69 -1.32 -4.83
CA TYR A 120 6.90 -1.09 -4.04
C TYR A 120 7.91 -0.33 -4.89
N LEU A 121 8.32 0.82 -4.40
CA LEU A 121 9.35 1.66 -4.98
C LEU A 121 10.51 1.77 -4.02
N SER A 122 11.73 1.64 -4.53
CA SER A 122 12.91 1.69 -3.69
C SER A 122 14.01 2.50 -4.36
N GLN A 123 14.56 3.45 -3.62
CA GLN A 123 15.68 4.26 -4.06
C GLN A 123 16.89 3.97 -3.16
N PRO A 124 18.04 3.57 -3.74
CA PRO A 124 19.26 3.44 -2.94
C PRO A 124 19.73 4.83 -2.49
N GLN A 125 19.99 5.00 -1.19
CA GLN A 125 20.65 6.17 -0.64
C GLN A 125 22.16 5.97 -0.52
N THR A 126 22.53 4.80 -0.02
CA THR A 126 23.91 4.34 0.10
C THR A 126 23.96 2.86 -0.22
N SER A 127 25.15 2.25 -0.18
CA SER A 127 25.32 0.80 -0.34
C SER A 127 24.50 -0.04 0.68
N VAL A 128 24.14 0.56 1.83
CA VAL A 128 23.48 -0.13 2.95
C VAL A 128 22.14 0.48 3.34
N LYS A 129 21.72 1.62 2.74
CA LYS A 129 20.46 2.30 3.05
C LYS A 129 19.63 2.48 1.80
N ARG A 130 18.33 2.25 1.95
CA ARG A 130 17.31 2.49 0.91
C ARG A 130 16.19 3.35 1.48
N ILE A 131 15.60 4.16 0.62
CA ILE A 131 14.32 4.81 0.89
C ILE A 131 13.25 4.02 0.16
N ILE A 132 12.16 3.72 0.83
CA ILE A 132 11.04 2.99 0.23
C ILE A 132 9.74 3.76 0.32
N THR A 133 8.93 3.62 -0.73
CA THR A 133 7.52 4.03 -0.77
C THR A 133 6.73 2.83 -1.27
N SER A 134 5.79 2.34 -0.47
CA SER A 134 5.04 1.14 -0.81
C SER A 134 3.61 1.19 -0.31
N GLY A 135 2.73 0.46 -0.97
CA GLY A 135 1.33 0.42 -0.61
C GLY A 135 0.51 -0.42 -1.58
N GLY A 136 -0.78 -0.13 -1.65
CA GLY A 136 -1.70 -0.81 -2.54
C GLY A 136 -2.91 0.03 -2.90
N LEU A 137 -3.68 -0.43 -3.87
CA LEU A 137 -4.93 0.19 -4.28
C LEU A 137 -5.90 -0.81 -4.89
N TYR A 138 -7.18 -0.48 -4.84
CA TYR A 138 -8.24 -1.23 -5.49
C TYR A 138 -9.43 -0.32 -5.78
N VAL A 139 -10.33 -0.77 -6.66
CA VAL A 139 -11.56 -0.04 -7.03
C VAL A 139 -12.77 -0.77 -6.46
N ARG A 140 -13.70 -0.01 -5.88
CA ARG A 140 -14.99 -0.53 -5.43
C ARG A 140 -16.11 0.44 -5.85
N GLY A 141 -16.96 -0.01 -6.75
CA GLY A 141 -17.95 0.90 -7.38
C GLY A 141 -17.24 2.02 -8.14
N THR A 142 -17.52 3.26 -7.75
CA THR A 142 -16.90 4.47 -8.30
C THR A 142 -15.77 5.02 -7.40
N GLU A 143 -15.35 4.25 -6.40
CA GLU A 143 -14.37 4.69 -5.41
C GLU A 143 -13.03 3.99 -5.63
N LEU A 144 -11.97 4.77 -5.66
CA LEU A 144 -10.60 4.29 -5.60
C LEU A 144 -10.13 4.29 -4.14
N HIS A 145 -9.80 3.15 -3.65
CA HIS A 145 -9.22 2.94 -2.34
C HIS A 145 -7.71 2.89 -2.44
N PHE A 146 -7.02 3.82 -1.78
CA PHE A 146 -5.58 3.96 -1.84
C PHE A 146 -4.96 3.75 -0.46
N ILE A 147 -4.10 2.76 -0.34
CA ILE A 147 -3.43 2.36 0.90
C ILE A 147 -1.95 2.73 0.82
N LEU A 148 -1.47 3.50 1.79
CA LEU A 148 -0.07 3.85 1.90
C LEU A 148 0.56 3.10 3.08
N GLY A 149 1.37 2.10 2.79
CA GLY A 149 2.08 1.31 3.80
C GLY A 149 3.31 2.05 4.33
N ASN A 150 4.19 2.47 3.43
CA ASN A 150 5.42 3.17 3.76
C ASN A 150 5.61 4.37 2.84
N TRP A 151 6.00 5.51 3.41
CA TRP A 151 6.30 6.72 2.64
C TRP A 151 7.69 7.22 2.99
N GLN A 152 8.56 7.23 1.97
CA GLN A 152 9.96 7.66 2.09
C GLN A 152 10.69 7.09 3.32
N THR A 153 10.29 5.88 3.74
CA THR A 153 10.83 5.24 4.93
C THR A 153 12.25 4.75 4.64
N VAL A 154 13.20 5.16 5.46
CA VAL A 154 14.60 4.73 5.36
C VAL A 154 14.75 3.39 6.08
N TYR A 155 15.26 2.38 5.38
CA TYR A 155 15.68 1.16 6.03
C TYR A 155 17.11 0.75 5.63
N GLY A 156 17.79 0.04 6.55
CA GLY A 156 19.14 -0.48 6.31
C GLY A 156 19.10 -1.91 5.78
N ILE A 157 20.03 -2.25 4.88
CA ILE A 157 20.29 -3.64 4.51
C ILE A 157 20.95 -4.29 5.72
N PRO A 158 20.55 -5.52 6.14
CA PRO A 158 20.75 -5.98 7.50
C PRO A 158 22.19 -6.38 7.82
N ALA A 159 22.95 -5.46 8.44
CA ALA A 159 23.90 -5.86 9.46
C ALA A 159 23.25 -5.85 10.87
N TYR A 160 22.00 -5.34 10.99
CA TYR A 160 21.36 -5.01 12.28
C TYR A 160 19.93 -5.55 12.45
N GLY A 161 19.53 -6.58 11.73
CA GLY A 161 18.38 -7.41 12.11
C GLY A 161 16.98 -6.95 11.70
N MET A 162 16.80 -5.80 11.04
CA MET A 162 15.49 -5.39 10.50
C MET A 162 15.45 -5.61 9.00
N ILE A 163 14.92 -6.76 8.59
CA ILE A 163 14.67 -7.06 7.18
C ILE A 163 13.26 -6.57 6.84
N TYR A 164 13.16 -5.61 5.91
CA TYR A 164 11.88 -5.29 5.31
C TYR A 164 11.42 -6.44 4.44
N ASP A 165 10.24 -6.96 4.74
CA ASP A 165 9.66 -8.03 3.95
C ASP A 165 8.92 -7.46 2.74
N ARG A 166 9.56 -7.50 1.57
CA ARG A 166 8.99 -7.08 0.28
C ARG A 166 7.72 -7.83 -0.12
N ARG A 167 7.36 -8.91 0.58
CA ARG A 167 6.12 -9.67 0.33
C ARG A 167 4.88 -8.93 0.84
N TYR A 168 5.05 -7.99 1.76
CA TYR A 168 3.94 -7.26 2.38
C TYR A 168 4.09 -5.74 2.21
N PRO A 169 3.93 -5.22 0.96
CA PRO A 169 4.19 -3.81 0.67
C PRO A 169 3.24 -2.84 1.37
N MET A 170 2.07 -3.31 1.80
CA MET A 170 1.08 -2.51 2.53
C MET A 170 1.37 -2.44 4.03
N ASN A 171 2.25 -3.30 4.56
CA ASN A 171 2.58 -3.29 5.98
C ASN A 171 3.63 -2.21 6.29
N PRO A 172 3.39 -1.34 7.27
CA PRO A 172 4.35 -0.34 7.67
C PRO A 172 5.55 -0.97 8.40
N ILE A 173 6.77 -0.49 8.10
CA ILE A 173 8.00 -0.90 8.82
C ILE A 173 8.06 -0.23 10.19
N VAL A 174 7.57 1.00 10.26
CA VAL A 174 7.54 1.82 11.47
C VAL A 174 6.13 2.37 11.67
N SER A 175 5.82 2.78 12.89
CA SER A 175 4.55 3.47 13.16
C SER A 175 4.39 4.65 12.20
N LYS A 176 3.24 4.76 11.57
CA LYS A 176 2.95 5.83 10.63
C LYS A 176 2.98 7.18 11.34
N GLY A 177 3.81 8.06 10.85
CA GLY A 177 3.96 9.43 11.31
C GLY A 177 3.38 10.45 10.32
N PHE A 178 2.37 10.06 9.51
CA PHE A 178 1.80 10.92 8.45
C PHE A 178 0.33 10.61 8.19
N ASP A 179 -0.38 11.58 7.64
CA ASP A 179 -1.72 11.43 7.07
C ASP A 179 -1.67 11.58 5.55
N LEU A 180 -2.55 10.86 4.85
CA LEU A 180 -2.69 10.89 3.41
C LEU A 180 -3.89 11.73 2.99
N PHE A 181 -3.72 12.59 1.99
CA PHE A 181 -4.74 13.47 1.45
C PHE A 181 -4.79 13.43 -0.08
N PHE A 182 -5.87 13.93 -0.61
CA PHE A 182 -6.02 14.22 -2.03
C PHE A 182 -6.19 15.74 -2.24
N ASP A 183 -5.65 16.28 -3.31
CA ASP A 183 -5.66 17.73 -3.58
C ASP A 183 -7.07 18.28 -3.84
N LEU A 184 -8.02 17.43 -4.23
CA LEU A 184 -9.43 17.75 -4.41
C LEU A 184 -10.20 17.27 -3.16
N ASP A 185 -10.25 18.08 -2.11
CA ASP A 185 -10.85 17.69 -0.82
C ASP A 185 -12.29 17.16 -0.97
N GLN A 186 -13.08 17.71 -1.90
CA GLN A 186 -14.46 17.27 -2.16
C GLN A 186 -14.56 15.86 -2.79
N ALA A 187 -13.48 15.33 -3.35
CA ALA A 187 -13.45 13.97 -3.88
C ALA A 187 -13.04 12.94 -2.82
N MET A 188 -12.55 13.38 -1.67
CA MET A 188 -12.28 12.47 -0.56
C MET A 188 -13.59 12.04 0.09
N VAL A 189 -13.78 10.72 0.21
CA VAL A 189 -14.91 10.14 0.93
C VAL A 189 -14.52 10.00 2.40
N ILE A 190 -15.21 10.75 3.26
CA ILE A 190 -15.02 10.62 4.71
C ILE A 190 -15.71 9.33 5.13
N GLN A 191 -14.93 8.31 5.42
CA GLN A 191 -15.47 7.13 6.06
C GLN A 191 -15.96 7.50 7.46
N SER A 192 -17.26 7.30 7.73
CA SER A 192 -17.80 7.43 9.08
C SER A 192 -17.18 6.34 9.94
N THR A 193 -16.16 6.70 10.68
CA THR A 193 -15.47 5.78 11.57
C THR A 193 -16.43 5.37 12.68
N SER A 194 -16.88 4.11 12.66
CA SER A 194 -17.52 3.50 13.82
C SER A 194 -16.57 3.55 15.02
N ILE A 195 -17.09 3.70 16.24
CA ILE A 195 -16.28 3.63 17.47
C ILE A 195 -15.44 2.34 17.52
N TRP A 196 -15.94 1.29 16.91
CA TRP A 196 -15.25 0.00 16.79
C TRP A 196 -14.07 0.04 15.80
N ASP A 197 -14.18 0.79 14.71
CA ASP A 197 -13.08 0.96 13.73
C ASP A 197 -11.94 1.80 14.33
N TRP A 198 -12.27 2.76 15.21
CA TRP A 198 -11.27 3.50 15.99
C TRP A 198 -10.52 2.61 16.99
N LEU A 199 -11.21 1.65 17.62
CA LEU A 199 -10.60 0.70 18.55
C LEU A 199 -9.74 -0.36 17.84
N LEU A 200 -10.09 -0.72 16.60
CA LEU A 200 -9.39 -1.74 15.81
C LEU A 200 -8.26 -1.16 14.93
N ALA A 201 -8.05 0.15 14.95
CA ALA A 201 -6.90 0.91 14.46
C ALA A 201 -6.43 0.67 13.00
N ASN A 202 -7.21 0.01 12.15
CA ASN A 202 -6.79 -0.35 10.79
C ASN A 202 -7.31 0.56 9.66
N SER A 203 -8.22 1.48 9.93
CA SER A 203 -8.90 2.27 8.88
C SER A 203 -8.22 3.61 8.55
N LYS A 204 -7.25 4.06 9.34
CA LYS A 204 -6.55 5.35 9.11
C LYS A 204 -5.53 5.32 7.97
N ASP A 205 -5.30 4.17 7.40
CA ASP A 205 -4.24 3.94 6.43
C ASP A 205 -4.74 3.96 4.98
N GLU A 206 -6.03 4.13 4.79
CA GLU A 206 -6.72 4.08 3.50
C GLU A 206 -7.39 5.40 3.19
N LEU A 207 -7.07 5.96 2.04
CA LEU A 207 -7.73 7.11 1.46
C LEU A 207 -8.73 6.64 0.41
N VAL A 208 -9.98 7.06 0.52
CA VAL A 208 -11.03 6.75 -0.45
C VAL A 208 -11.31 7.98 -1.31
N ILE A 209 -11.22 7.82 -2.62
CA ILE A 209 -11.38 8.88 -3.62
C ILE A 209 -12.58 8.55 -4.50
N ASP A 210 -13.58 9.43 -4.54
CA ASP A 210 -14.71 9.35 -5.46
C ASP A 210 -14.26 9.75 -6.87
N LEU A 211 -14.09 8.76 -7.74
CA LEU A 211 -13.61 8.95 -9.11
C LEU A 211 -14.60 9.75 -9.97
N ALA A 212 -15.90 9.69 -9.68
CA ALA A 212 -16.89 10.48 -10.42
C ALA A 212 -16.72 11.99 -10.16
N ARG A 213 -16.19 12.37 -9.01
CA ARG A 213 -15.86 13.77 -8.69
C ARG A 213 -14.52 14.20 -9.28
N VAL A 214 -13.58 13.27 -9.44
CA VAL A 214 -12.27 13.55 -10.08
C VAL A 214 -12.40 13.65 -11.58
N PHE A 215 -13.25 12.81 -12.20
CA PHE A 215 -13.43 12.67 -13.64
C PHE A 215 -14.91 12.84 -14.04
N PRO A 216 -15.51 14.04 -13.90
CA PRO A 216 -16.92 14.24 -14.18
C PRO A 216 -17.23 13.93 -15.64
N GLY A 217 -18.21 13.05 -15.85
CA GLY A 217 -18.68 12.66 -17.20
C GLY A 217 -17.78 11.67 -17.96
N GLN A 218 -16.77 11.11 -17.32
CA GLN A 218 -15.95 10.03 -17.89
C GLN A 218 -16.35 8.68 -17.27
N PRO A 219 -16.44 7.61 -18.05
CA PRO A 219 -16.58 6.27 -17.50
C PRO A 219 -15.28 5.88 -16.78
N VAL A 220 -15.43 5.24 -15.65
CA VAL A 220 -14.33 4.68 -14.85
C VAL A 220 -14.56 3.18 -14.72
#